data_53f4ad56832179940650b4e7d3f23965
#
_entry.id   53f4ad56832179940650b4e7d3f23965
#
_cell.length_a   1.000
_cell.length_b   1.000
_cell.length_c   1.000
_cell.angle_alpha   90.00
_cell.angle_beta   90.00
_cell.angle_gamma   90.00
#
_symmetry.space_group_name_H-M   'P 1'
#
loop_
_entity.id
_entity.type
_entity.pdbx_description
1 polymer ?
#
loop_
_entity_poly.entity_id
_entity_poly.type
_entity_poly.pdbx_seq_one_letter_code
_entity_poly.pdbx_strand_id
1 'polypeptide(L)'
;FEENKRFAPEVKQKAKKLIKSVNWMRILGLGFKNIALPVASAYLTGGVSILPFLAGKLSKIDSSDIIDKLKGDEAEGFLKSLVKDLPEEDPSMLVREFRENFKELIKESKISKLVIIIDDLDRCQPDRIIENLEAIKLFLNVENTAFIIGADPRIVRDAISHRFKVRDVEPGTGNRIVSDYLEKLIQVPYNLPKLSDSEVETYISLLICKRELTAETFHTVLETFYAYRKNDRYSVFGLANIKGVIGTVEFEKLSKSLGSLPALSSIITQSLYGNPRQIKRFLNTFILRNRLAKVANISGFDESILAKLMILEYTELPLFVKLYEWQSTKDGRPNQILELETECSKSSEADFKEYLGKSDYSNWNKDKVVKWLKVEPALSEIDLRDYFWISRDNISSTIAGASLIPPIIKSTYNKLNQEGLPVKATKAIIKKDVMLLSESELNQFLEFSVAMAQRNQESPLSYKLFQFMIEEGVSGSDDSYKYLLNLIDLEKVPPAIGVDLRSFKENPVLGDFLSELLSTSKSKVAKAFNK
;
A
#
# COMPACT_ATOMS: atom_id res chain seq x y z
N PHE A 1 38.11 0.81 -0.80
CA PHE A 1 39.57 0.64 -0.78
C PHE A 1 40.22 1.28 -2.00
N GLU A 2 39.80 0.96 -3.21
CA GLU A 2 40.41 1.43 -4.45
C GLU A 2 40.35 2.95 -4.58
N GLU A 3 39.25 3.60 -4.31
CA GLU A 3 39.02 5.02 -4.48
C GLU A 3 39.47 5.88 -3.29
N ASN A 4 39.67 5.26 -2.11
CA ASN A 4 39.99 6.01 -0.90
C ASN A 4 41.47 6.48 -0.91
N LYS A 5 41.68 7.79 -0.84
CA LYS A 5 43.01 8.41 -0.83
C LYS A 5 43.89 8.05 0.37
N ARG A 6 43.28 7.49 1.46
CA ARG A 6 44.02 7.11 2.68
C ARG A 6 44.77 5.80 2.57
N PHE A 7 44.51 4.97 1.55
CA PHE A 7 45.18 3.69 1.39
C PHE A 7 46.39 3.76 0.47
N ALA A 8 47.42 2.99 0.82
CA ALA A 8 48.62 2.88 0.04
C ALA A 8 48.36 2.22 -1.33
N PRO A 9 49.22 2.49 -2.36
CA PRO A 9 49.04 1.93 -3.71
C PRO A 9 48.96 0.39 -3.73
N GLU A 10 49.71 -0.29 -2.88
CA GLU A 10 49.74 -1.75 -2.76
C GLU A 10 48.37 -2.30 -2.31
N VAL A 11 47.72 -1.66 -1.33
CA VAL A 11 46.38 -2.00 -0.83
C VAL A 11 45.34 -1.82 -1.94
N LYS A 12 45.46 -0.76 -2.72
CA LYS A 12 44.59 -0.50 -3.88
C LYS A 12 44.75 -1.54 -4.99
N GLN A 13 45.98 -1.97 -5.25
CA GLN A 13 46.25 -3.00 -6.24
C GLN A 13 45.72 -4.36 -5.83
N LYS A 14 45.81 -4.72 -4.52
CA LYS A 14 45.20 -5.94 -3.97
C LYS A 14 43.69 -5.88 -4.03
N ALA A 15 43.10 -4.74 -3.71
CA ALA A 15 41.64 -4.56 -3.84
C ALA A 15 41.19 -4.77 -5.32
N LYS A 16 41.94 -4.25 -6.30
CA LYS A 16 41.67 -4.49 -7.73
C LYS A 16 41.74 -5.98 -8.10
N LYS A 17 42.75 -6.70 -7.61
CA LYS A 17 42.87 -8.14 -7.84
C LYS A 17 41.67 -8.89 -7.25
N LEU A 18 41.26 -8.52 -6.04
CA LEU A 18 40.12 -9.12 -5.37
C LEU A 18 38.81 -8.92 -6.13
N ILE A 19 38.56 -7.70 -6.61
CA ILE A 19 37.38 -7.40 -7.46
C ILE A 19 37.37 -8.26 -8.72
N LYS A 20 38.54 -8.43 -9.35
CA LYS A 20 38.66 -9.31 -10.51
C LYS A 20 38.34 -10.78 -10.18
N SER A 21 38.80 -11.30 -9.03
CA SER A 21 38.48 -12.68 -8.61
C SER A 21 37.02 -12.89 -8.28
N VAL A 22 36.33 -11.88 -7.71
CA VAL A 22 34.86 -11.93 -7.50
C VAL A 22 34.09 -12.03 -8.83
N ASN A 23 34.51 -11.26 -9.84
CA ASN A 23 33.90 -11.34 -11.17
C ASN A 23 34.08 -12.72 -11.79
N TRP A 24 35.21 -13.37 -11.57
CA TRP A 24 35.45 -14.75 -11.99
C TRP A 24 34.53 -15.75 -11.30
N MET A 25 34.36 -15.65 -9.99
CA MET A 25 33.44 -16.52 -9.23
C MET A 25 31.98 -16.37 -9.72
N ARG A 26 31.58 -15.17 -10.13
CA ARG A 26 30.27 -14.92 -10.77
C ARG A 26 30.13 -15.61 -12.13
N ILE A 27 31.18 -15.58 -12.95
CA ILE A 27 31.20 -16.17 -14.29
C ILE A 27 31.23 -17.70 -14.20
N LEU A 28 31.97 -18.28 -13.25
CA LEU A 28 32.06 -19.72 -13.05
C LEU A 28 30.81 -20.35 -12.41
N GLY A 29 29.77 -19.55 -12.12
CA GLY A 29 28.47 -20.08 -11.71
C GLY A 29 28.46 -20.81 -10.38
N LEU A 30 29.33 -20.38 -9.45
CA LEU A 30 29.34 -20.92 -8.11
C LEU A 30 28.05 -20.55 -7.35
N GLY A 31 26.97 -21.25 -7.70
CA GLY A 31 25.61 -21.04 -7.23
C GLY A 31 24.54 -20.96 -8.34
N PHE A 32 24.89 -20.93 -9.62
CA PHE A 32 23.95 -20.60 -10.70
C PHE A 32 23.88 -21.65 -11.80
N LYS A 33 22.94 -22.56 -11.71
CA LYS A 33 22.66 -23.55 -12.77
C LYS A 33 21.98 -22.99 -14.03
N ASN A 34 21.73 -21.68 -14.18
CA ASN A 34 21.03 -21.08 -15.33
C ASN A 34 21.53 -19.67 -15.69
N ILE A 35 22.82 -19.51 -16.06
CA ILE A 35 23.40 -18.20 -16.36
C ILE A 35 23.41 -17.83 -17.87
N ALA A 36 22.95 -18.67 -18.77
CA ALA A 36 22.94 -18.35 -20.20
C ALA A 36 21.98 -17.17 -20.57
N LEU A 37 20.89 -16.95 -19.83
CA LEU A 37 19.92 -15.88 -20.10
C LEU A 37 20.18 -14.51 -19.43
N PRO A 38 20.75 -14.39 -18.21
CA PRO A 38 20.95 -13.07 -17.58
C PRO A 38 22.03 -12.21 -18.23
N VAL A 39 22.99 -12.79 -18.91
CA VAL A 39 24.07 -12.02 -19.59
C VAL A 39 23.51 -11.23 -20.77
N ALA A 40 22.59 -11.81 -21.53
CA ALA A 40 21.93 -11.12 -22.65
C ALA A 40 20.93 -10.05 -22.15
N SER A 41 20.21 -10.29 -21.05
CA SER A 41 19.25 -9.32 -20.48
C SER A 41 19.91 -8.14 -19.76
N ALA A 42 21.06 -8.34 -19.12
CA ALA A 42 21.84 -7.26 -18.51
C ALA A 42 22.38 -6.27 -19.57
N TYR A 43 22.61 -6.76 -20.77
CA TYR A 43 23.03 -5.94 -21.91
C TYR A 43 21.90 -5.07 -22.47
N LEU A 44 20.66 -5.58 -22.44
CA LEU A 44 19.47 -4.88 -22.93
C LEU A 44 18.92 -3.83 -21.93
N THR A 45 19.29 -3.90 -20.65
CA THR A 45 18.77 -3.02 -19.59
C THR A 45 19.77 -1.98 -19.08
N GLY A 46 20.90 -1.76 -19.77
CA GLY A 46 21.85 -0.67 -19.44
C GLY A 46 22.63 -0.86 -18.14
N GLY A 47 22.71 -2.07 -17.59
CA GLY A 47 23.46 -2.39 -16.35
C GLY A 47 24.94 -2.67 -16.60
N VAL A 48 25.70 -1.67 -16.35
CA VAL A 48 27.15 -1.50 -16.17
C VAL A 48 28.03 -2.76 -16.17
N SER A 49 28.76 -2.89 -17.30
CA SER A 49 30.18 -3.27 -17.43
C SER A 49 30.64 -4.66 -17.01
N ILE A 50 30.32 -5.61 -17.87
CA ILE A 50 31.22 -6.75 -18.17
C ILE A 50 32.28 -6.30 -19.21
N LEU A 51 32.08 -5.20 -19.88
CA LEU A 51 32.91 -4.67 -20.97
C LEU A 51 34.39 -4.42 -20.63
N PRO A 52 34.81 -3.85 -19.48
CA PRO A 52 36.23 -3.64 -19.23
C PRO A 52 37.03 -4.94 -19.01
N PHE A 53 36.33 -6.01 -18.56
CA PHE A 53 36.96 -7.31 -18.35
C PHE A 53 37.13 -8.07 -19.67
N LEU A 54 36.11 -8.05 -20.51
CA LEU A 54 36.14 -8.60 -21.87
C LEU A 54 37.14 -7.79 -22.74
N ALA A 55 37.20 -6.48 -22.60
CA ALA A 55 38.13 -5.62 -23.34
C ALA A 55 39.60 -5.94 -23.08
N GLY A 56 39.95 -6.41 -21.87
CA GLY A 56 41.34 -6.83 -21.56
C GLY A 56 41.81 -8.09 -22.28
N LYS A 57 40.92 -9.02 -22.63
CA LYS A 57 41.21 -10.21 -23.44
C LYS A 57 40.85 -10.02 -24.92
N LEU A 58 39.94 -9.10 -25.23
CA LEU A 58 39.45 -8.79 -26.56
C LEU A 58 40.22 -7.62 -27.23
N SER A 59 41.31 -7.17 -26.63
CA SER A 59 42.18 -6.12 -27.21
C SER A 59 42.82 -6.51 -28.56
N LYS A 60 42.56 -7.70 -29.07
CA LYS A 60 42.97 -8.19 -30.40
C LYS A 60 41.80 -8.40 -31.38
N ILE A 61 40.56 -8.05 -30.99
CA ILE A 61 39.36 -8.22 -31.83
C ILE A 61 38.65 -6.86 -31.89
N ASP A 62 38.25 -6.45 -33.09
CA ASP A 62 37.61 -5.17 -33.33
C ASP A 62 36.25 -5.09 -32.60
N SER A 63 35.97 -3.96 -31.94
CA SER A 63 34.80 -3.77 -31.09
C SER A 63 33.46 -3.88 -31.86
N SER A 64 33.47 -3.64 -33.16
CA SER A 64 32.32 -3.79 -34.05
C SER A 64 31.95 -5.27 -34.28
N ASP A 65 32.96 -6.13 -34.45
CA ASP A 65 32.78 -7.59 -34.66
C ASP A 65 32.20 -8.30 -33.44
N ILE A 66 32.48 -7.78 -32.25
CA ILE A 66 31.96 -8.36 -30.99
C ILE A 66 30.48 -8.03 -30.82
N ILE A 67 30.06 -6.83 -31.15
CA ILE A 67 28.67 -6.37 -31.04
C ILE A 67 27.77 -7.12 -32.02
N ASP A 68 28.25 -7.42 -33.22
CA ASP A 68 27.51 -8.14 -34.24
C ASP A 68 27.39 -9.64 -33.92
N LYS A 69 28.44 -10.26 -33.37
CA LYS A 69 28.41 -11.67 -32.92
C LYS A 69 27.57 -11.91 -31.67
N LEU A 70 27.37 -10.88 -30.82
CA LEU A 70 26.48 -10.95 -29.65
C LEU A 70 25.00 -10.71 -29.98
N LYS A 71 24.68 -10.23 -31.19
CA LYS A 71 23.29 -9.96 -31.62
C LYS A 71 22.66 -11.06 -32.45
N GLY A 72 23.43 -12.08 -32.88
CA GLY A 72 22.93 -13.17 -33.72
C GLY A 72 22.71 -14.50 -32.97
N ASP A 73 22.09 -15.46 -33.64
CA ASP A 73 21.89 -16.84 -33.14
C ASP A 73 23.18 -17.57 -32.77
N GLU A 74 24.35 -17.05 -33.16
CA GLU A 74 25.69 -17.53 -32.83
C GLU A 74 26.22 -17.06 -31.47
N ALA A 75 25.49 -16.19 -30.77
CA ALA A 75 25.92 -15.63 -29.49
C ALA A 75 26.16 -16.71 -28.43
N GLU A 76 25.38 -17.79 -28.45
CA GLU A 76 25.53 -18.91 -27.52
C GLU A 76 26.79 -19.76 -27.82
N GLY A 77 27.14 -19.93 -29.09
CA GLY A 77 28.37 -20.59 -29.52
C GLY A 77 29.63 -19.78 -29.19
N PHE A 78 29.58 -18.45 -29.38
CA PHE A 78 30.66 -17.53 -29.06
C PHE A 78 30.89 -17.44 -27.53
N LEU A 79 29.82 -17.40 -26.75
CA LEU A 79 29.92 -17.41 -25.28
C LEU A 79 30.46 -18.74 -24.76
N LYS A 80 30.07 -19.87 -25.36
CA LYS A 80 30.63 -21.22 -25.04
C LYS A 80 32.12 -21.32 -25.39
N SER A 81 32.59 -20.70 -26.47
CA SER A 81 34.01 -20.66 -26.82
C SER A 81 34.83 -19.80 -25.84
N LEU A 82 34.28 -18.69 -25.36
CA LEU A 82 34.91 -17.87 -24.32
C LEU A 82 35.00 -18.57 -22.95
N VAL A 83 34.04 -19.44 -22.64
CA VAL A 83 34.01 -20.23 -21.40
C VAL A 83 34.97 -21.42 -21.47
N LYS A 84 35.23 -21.99 -22.67
CA LYS A 84 36.09 -23.14 -22.89
C LYS A 84 37.58 -22.87 -22.61
N ASP A 85 38.00 -21.60 -22.68
CA ASP A 85 39.38 -21.16 -22.39
C ASP A 85 39.59 -20.72 -20.92
N LEU A 86 38.62 -20.97 -20.03
CA LEU A 86 38.75 -20.71 -18.61
C LEU A 86 39.51 -21.87 -17.95
N PRO A 87 40.45 -21.58 -17.02
CA PRO A 87 41.15 -22.63 -16.30
C PRO A 87 40.15 -23.48 -15.50
N GLU A 88 40.30 -24.81 -15.57
CA GLU A 88 39.58 -25.81 -14.75
C GLU A 88 40.03 -25.75 -13.28
N GLU A 89 39.94 -24.59 -12.65
CA GLU A 89 40.22 -24.48 -11.22
C GLU A 89 39.00 -24.89 -10.40
N ASP A 90 39.23 -25.74 -9.41
CA ASP A 90 38.20 -26.19 -8.46
C ASP A 90 37.53 -24.96 -7.79
N PRO A 91 36.20 -24.80 -7.94
CA PRO A 91 35.46 -23.70 -7.32
C PRO A 91 35.74 -23.50 -5.81
N SER A 92 36.02 -24.56 -5.11
CA SER A 92 36.34 -24.50 -3.68
C SER A 92 37.70 -23.86 -3.42
N MET A 93 38.67 -24.02 -4.31
CA MET A 93 39.98 -23.36 -4.22
C MET A 93 39.85 -21.86 -4.46
N LEU A 94 39.06 -21.44 -5.45
CA LEU A 94 38.83 -20.02 -5.73
C LEU A 94 38.20 -19.28 -4.55
N VAL A 95 37.24 -19.90 -3.87
CA VAL A 95 36.61 -19.34 -2.67
C VAL A 95 37.63 -19.22 -1.53
N ARG A 96 38.49 -20.21 -1.37
CA ARG A 96 39.53 -20.22 -0.33
C ARG A 96 40.59 -19.16 -0.62
N GLU A 97 41.08 -19.08 -1.83
CA GLU A 97 42.03 -18.06 -2.26
C GLU A 97 41.46 -16.64 -2.10
N PHE A 98 40.19 -16.47 -2.47
CA PHE A 98 39.51 -15.19 -2.26
C PHE A 98 39.47 -14.80 -0.78
N ARG A 99 39.15 -15.72 0.12
CA ARG A 99 39.11 -15.45 1.58
C ARG A 99 40.49 -15.07 2.11
N GLU A 100 41.53 -15.78 1.73
CA GLU A 100 42.91 -15.45 2.14
C GLU A 100 43.33 -14.08 1.61
N ASN A 101 43.12 -13.79 0.33
CA ASN A 101 43.43 -12.50 -0.26
C ASN A 101 42.65 -11.35 0.42
N PHE A 102 41.39 -11.59 0.80
CA PHE A 102 40.58 -10.60 1.52
C PHE A 102 41.08 -10.38 2.95
N LYS A 103 41.44 -11.45 3.65
CA LYS A 103 42.04 -11.39 5.00
C LYS A 103 43.35 -10.60 4.97
N GLU A 104 44.22 -10.85 3.99
CA GLU A 104 45.46 -10.08 3.80
C GLU A 104 45.19 -8.60 3.50
N LEU A 105 44.19 -8.31 2.65
CA LEU A 105 43.80 -6.94 2.35
C LEU A 105 43.37 -6.17 3.60
N ILE A 106 42.56 -6.79 4.47
CA ILE A 106 42.13 -6.18 5.74
C ILE A 106 43.34 -5.92 6.63
N LYS A 107 44.24 -6.90 6.77
CA LYS A 107 45.43 -6.79 7.60
C LYS A 107 46.37 -5.66 7.11
N GLU A 108 46.67 -5.60 5.82
CA GLU A 108 47.52 -4.58 5.25
C GLU A 108 46.91 -3.18 5.28
N SER A 109 45.60 -3.09 5.19
CA SER A 109 44.87 -1.82 5.30
C SER A 109 44.94 -1.20 6.70
N LYS A 110 45.48 -1.92 7.70
CA LYS A 110 45.50 -1.54 9.11
C LYS A 110 44.12 -1.20 9.70
N ILE A 111 43.06 -1.78 9.13
CA ILE A 111 41.72 -1.66 9.64
C ILE A 111 41.54 -2.65 10.78
N SER A 112 41.20 -2.18 11.96
CA SER A 112 40.99 -3.04 13.14
C SER A 112 39.73 -3.90 13.00
N LYS A 113 38.67 -3.36 12.42
CA LYS A 113 37.40 -4.07 12.15
C LYS A 113 36.72 -3.50 10.92
N LEU A 114 36.20 -4.36 10.06
CA LEU A 114 35.35 -3.99 8.94
C LEU A 114 33.90 -4.39 9.27
N VAL A 115 33.01 -3.39 9.37
CA VAL A 115 31.57 -3.61 9.56
C VAL A 115 30.85 -3.28 8.27
N ILE A 116 30.14 -4.25 7.72
CA ILE A 116 29.37 -4.14 6.49
C ILE A 116 27.89 -4.12 6.87
N ILE A 117 27.21 -3.02 6.56
CA ILE A 117 25.77 -2.86 6.81
C ILE A 117 25.03 -3.05 5.49
N ILE A 118 24.12 -4.02 5.46
CA ILE A 118 23.28 -4.34 4.32
C ILE A 118 21.84 -4.05 4.73
N ASP A 119 21.24 -3.06 4.10
CA ASP A 119 19.85 -2.66 4.33
C ASP A 119 18.99 -2.94 3.08
N ASP A 120 17.66 -2.94 3.26
CA ASP A 120 16.68 -3.12 2.18
C ASP A 120 16.82 -4.44 1.38
N LEU A 121 17.38 -5.49 1.96
CA LEU A 121 17.50 -6.79 1.31
C LEU A 121 16.12 -7.38 0.93
N ASP A 122 15.11 -7.10 1.72
CA ASP A 122 13.72 -7.49 1.53
C ASP A 122 13.02 -6.80 0.36
N ARG A 123 13.64 -5.79 -0.28
CA ARG A 123 13.14 -5.16 -1.52
C ARG A 123 13.64 -5.84 -2.80
N CYS A 124 14.52 -6.79 -2.66
CA CYS A 124 15.04 -7.55 -3.79
C CYS A 124 14.08 -8.67 -4.20
N GLN A 125 14.21 -9.15 -5.43
CA GLN A 125 13.54 -10.38 -5.86
C GLN A 125 14.05 -11.59 -5.06
N PRO A 126 13.24 -12.64 -4.84
CA PRO A 126 13.61 -13.80 -4.02
C PRO A 126 14.98 -14.40 -4.39
N ASP A 127 15.26 -14.58 -5.67
CA ASP A 127 16.55 -15.14 -6.12
C ASP A 127 17.72 -14.24 -5.76
N ARG A 128 17.54 -12.89 -5.85
CA ARG A 128 18.56 -11.92 -5.46
C ARG A 128 18.81 -11.88 -3.95
N ILE A 129 17.77 -12.10 -3.16
CA ILE A 129 17.93 -12.24 -1.70
C ILE A 129 18.85 -13.40 -1.41
N ILE A 130 18.61 -14.57 -2.03
CA ILE A 130 19.43 -15.77 -1.83
C ILE A 130 20.86 -15.55 -2.32
N GLU A 131 21.05 -14.96 -3.50
CA GLU A 131 22.39 -14.64 -4.03
C GLU A 131 23.19 -13.78 -3.04
N ASN A 132 22.58 -12.74 -2.48
CA ASN A 132 23.25 -11.89 -1.50
C ASN A 132 23.56 -12.64 -0.21
N LEU A 133 22.65 -13.47 0.29
CA LEU A 133 22.87 -14.28 1.48
C LEU A 133 24.01 -15.30 1.29
N GLU A 134 24.07 -15.96 0.13
CA GLU A 134 25.16 -16.86 -0.22
C GLU A 134 26.50 -16.12 -0.37
N ALA A 135 26.49 -14.91 -0.96
CA ALA A 135 27.68 -14.06 -1.02
C ALA A 135 28.18 -13.68 0.38
N ILE A 136 27.29 -13.29 1.29
CA ILE A 136 27.64 -12.96 2.68
C ILE A 136 28.27 -14.18 3.36
N LYS A 137 27.75 -15.39 3.13
CA LYS A 137 28.28 -16.63 3.67
C LYS A 137 29.74 -16.88 3.30
N LEU A 138 30.20 -16.40 2.14
CA LEU A 138 31.59 -16.52 1.73
C LEU A 138 32.53 -15.74 2.66
N PHE A 139 32.05 -14.66 3.28
CA PHE A 139 32.84 -13.77 4.15
C PHE A 139 32.69 -14.04 5.65
N LEU A 140 31.74 -14.88 6.07
CA LEU A 140 31.40 -15.08 7.50
C LEU A 140 32.58 -15.59 8.35
N ASN A 141 33.59 -16.20 7.73
CA ASN A 141 34.74 -16.76 8.44
C ASN A 141 36.02 -15.89 8.27
N VAL A 142 35.89 -14.67 7.81
CA VAL A 142 37.04 -13.75 7.70
C VAL A 142 37.18 -12.97 9.01
N GLU A 143 38.34 -13.07 9.62
CA GLU A 143 38.65 -12.36 10.87
C GLU A 143 38.46 -10.84 10.72
N ASN A 144 38.04 -10.21 11.81
CA ASN A 144 37.82 -8.76 11.86
C ASN A 144 36.75 -8.23 10.90
N THR A 145 35.84 -9.07 10.39
CA THR A 145 34.69 -8.65 9.62
C THR A 145 33.38 -8.92 10.37
N ALA A 146 32.41 -8.03 10.24
CA ALA A 146 31.08 -8.18 10.77
C ALA A 146 30.05 -7.71 9.75
N PHE A 147 28.92 -8.41 9.64
CA PHE A 147 27.80 -8.07 8.79
C PHE A 147 26.59 -7.74 9.65
N ILE A 148 25.95 -6.62 9.37
CA ILE A 148 24.67 -6.24 9.96
C ILE A 148 23.65 -6.22 8.82
N ILE A 149 22.65 -7.11 8.89
CA ILE A 149 21.64 -7.27 7.84
C ILE A 149 20.32 -6.74 8.37
N GLY A 150 19.81 -5.64 7.76
CA GLY A 150 18.49 -5.10 8.00
C GLY A 150 17.51 -5.64 6.96
N ALA A 151 16.58 -6.51 7.38
CA ALA A 151 15.58 -7.08 6.47
C ALA A 151 14.33 -7.52 7.23
N ASP A 152 13.18 -7.60 6.54
CA ASP A 152 11.99 -8.25 7.08
C ASP A 152 12.18 -9.78 7.06
N PRO A 153 12.19 -10.44 8.23
CA PRO A 153 12.43 -11.88 8.31
C PRO A 153 11.39 -12.73 7.57
N ARG A 154 10.18 -12.19 7.35
CA ARG A 154 9.11 -12.89 6.61
C ARG A 154 9.46 -13.00 5.14
N ILE A 155 9.91 -11.90 4.54
CA ILE A 155 10.30 -11.85 3.11
C ILE A 155 11.53 -12.74 2.86
N VAL A 156 12.51 -12.68 3.78
CA VAL A 156 13.70 -13.54 3.68
C VAL A 156 13.31 -15.02 3.78
N ARG A 157 12.41 -15.40 4.71
CA ARG A 157 11.91 -16.78 4.83
C ARG A 157 11.14 -17.23 3.59
N ASP A 158 10.31 -16.36 3.01
CA ASP A 158 9.57 -16.67 1.79
C ASP A 158 10.52 -16.89 0.60
N ALA A 159 11.55 -16.06 0.46
CA ALA A 159 12.58 -16.24 -0.57
C ALA A 159 13.31 -17.58 -0.43
N ILE A 160 13.68 -17.98 0.79
CA ILE A 160 14.32 -19.27 1.07
C ILE A 160 13.35 -20.41 0.75
N SER A 161 12.09 -20.30 1.15
CA SER A 161 11.04 -21.28 0.87
C SER A 161 10.83 -21.49 -0.64
N HIS A 162 10.86 -20.40 -1.39
CA HIS A 162 10.75 -20.43 -2.85
C HIS A 162 11.95 -21.16 -3.48
N ARG A 163 13.17 -20.87 -3.04
CA ARG A 163 14.40 -21.50 -3.56
C ARG A 163 14.44 -23.01 -3.32
N PHE A 164 14.05 -23.45 -2.12
CA PHE A 164 14.08 -24.87 -1.76
C PHE A 164 12.79 -25.62 -2.12
N LYS A 165 11.84 -24.98 -2.86
CA LYS A 165 10.54 -25.55 -3.25
C LYS A 165 9.78 -26.19 -2.07
N VAL A 166 9.87 -25.56 -0.92
CA VAL A 166 9.34 -26.06 0.35
C VAL A 166 7.81 -26.18 0.33
N ARG A 167 7.13 -25.52 -0.62
CA ARG A 167 5.67 -25.64 -0.82
C ARG A 167 5.20 -27.04 -1.22
N ASP A 168 6.13 -27.87 -1.74
CA ASP A 168 5.85 -29.24 -2.21
C ASP A 168 6.20 -30.32 -1.16
N VAL A 169 6.54 -29.91 0.07
CA VAL A 169 6.99 -30.82 1.15
C VAL A 169 5.90 -30.91 2.23
N GLU A 170 5.85 -32.02 2.97
CA GLU A 170 4.87 -32.28 4.05
C GLU A 170 4.78 -31.12 5.06
N PRO A 171 3.56 -30.83 5.60
CA PRO A 171 3.34 -29.74 6.56
C PRO A 171 4.29 -29.87 7.77
N GLY A 172 5.11 -28.83 8.00
CA GLY A 172 6.08 -28.77 9.11
C GLY A 172 7.54 -28.96 8.74
N THR A 173 7.87 -29.78 7.73
CA THR A 173 9.27 -30.03 7.30
C THR A 173 9.87 -28.81 6.61
N GLY A 174 9.07 -28.07 5.86
CA GLY A 174 9.50 -26.87 5.14
C GLY A 174 9.96 -25.74 6.06
N ASN A 175 9.24 -25.50 7.14
CA ASN A 175 9.60 -24.45 8.12
C ASN A 175 10.94 -24.78 8.80
N ARG A 176 11.24 -26.07 8.98
CA ARG A 176 12.50 -26.53 9.58
C ARG A 176 13.68 -26.25 8.65
N ILE A 177 13.56 -26.57 7.36
CA ILE A 177 14.62 -26.32 6.37
C ILE A 177 14.98 -24.81 6.33
N VAL A 178 13.97 -23.94 6.31
CA VAL A 178 14.17 -22.50 6.31
C VAL A 178 14.85 -22.02 7.58
N SER A 179 14.44 -22.54 8.73
CA SER A 179 15.04 -22.18 10.03
C SER A 179 16.49 -22.66 10.11
N ASP A 180 16.77 -23.89 9.73
CA ASP A 180 18.13 -24.47 9.73
C ASP A 180 19.08 -23.71 8.79
N TYR A 181 18.56 -23.23 7.64
CA TYR A 181 19.34 -22.39 6.73
C TYR A 181 19.70 -21.05 7.35
N LEU A 182 18.71 -20.38 7.98
CA LEU A 182 18.93 -19.08 8.62
C LEU A 182 19.85 -19.20 9.85
N GLU A 183 19.72 -20.25 10.66
CA GLU A 183 20.59 -20.50 11.81
C GLU A 183 22.08 -20.64 11.42
N LYS A 184 22.34 -21.27 10.26
CA LYS A 184 23.71 -21.41 9.74
C LYS A 184 24.28 -20.09 9.20
N LEU A 185 23.40 -19.13 8.85
CA LEU A 185 23.79 -17.86 8.24
C LEU A 185 23.85 -16.73 9.28
N ILE A 186 22.83 -16.63 10.12
CA ILE A 186 22.65 -15.55 11.09
C ILE A 186 23.09 -16.02 12.48
N GLN A 187 24.26 -15.56 12.91
CA GLN A 187 24.82 -15.94 14.22
C GLN A 187 24.05 -15.30 15.39
N VAL A 188 23.58 -14.06 15.20
CA VAL A 188 22.83 -13.32 16.22
C VAL A 188 21.57 -12.73 15.59
N PRO A 189 20.43 -13.43 15.66
CA PRO A 189 19.15 -12.87 15.24
C PRO A 189 18.67 -11.85 16.29
N TYR A 190 18.38 -10.62 15.87
CA TYR A 190 17.84 -9.58 16.73
C TYR A 190 16.59 -8.95 16.08
N ASN A 191 15.46 -9.08 16.76
CA ASN A 191 14.23 -8.43 16.34
C ASN A 191 14.08 -7.09 17.08
N LEU A 192 13.93 -6.00 16.33
CA LEU A 192 13.63 -4.69 16.91
C LEU A 192 12.30 -4.77 17.68
N PRO A 193 12.25 -4.39 18.96
CA PRO A 193 11.01 -4.39 19.72
C PRO A 193 10.04 -3.36 19.14
N LYS A 194 8.76 -3.63 19.31
CA LYS A 194 7.70 -2.66 19.03
C LYS A 194 7.75 -1.58 20.10
N LEU A 195 7.37 -0.36 19.73
CA LEU A 195 7.22 0.73 20.70
C LEU A 195 6.01 0.45 21.60
N SER A 196 6.18 0.69 22.91
CA SER A 196 5.11 0.72 23.90
C SER A 196 4.25 1.99 23.73
N ASP A 197 3.11 2.05 24.43
CA ASP A 197 2.21 3.21 24.38
C ASP A 197 2.93 4.51 24.79
N SER A 198 3.73 4.46 25.86
CA SER A 198 4.52 5.62 26.32
C SER A 198 5.61 6.03 25.33
N GLU A 199 6.23 5.07 24.66
CA GLU A 199 7.23 5.36 23.64
C GLU A 199 6.61 5.91 22.36
N VAL A 200 5.42 5.45 21.97
CA VAL A 200 4.67 6.00 20.84
C VAL A 200 4.25 7.44 21.11
N GLU A 201 3.71 7.73 22.29
CA GLU A 201 3.33 9.08 22.66
C GLU A 201 4.53 10.03 22.69
N THR A 202 5.64 9.58 23.28
CA THR A 202 6.92 10.30 23.25
C THR A 202 7.40 10.54 21.82
N TYR A 203 7.33 9.50 20.96
CA TYR A 203 7.77 9.60 19.58
C TYR A 203 6.92 10.60 18.77
N ILE A 204 5.61 10.56 18.93
CA ILE A 204 4.69 11.53 18.31
C ILE A 204 4.99 12.95 18.80
N SER A 205 5.15 13.14 20.11
CA SER A 205 5.48 14.44 20.70
C SER A 205 6.76 15.02 20.13
N LEU A 206 7.83 14.22 20.04
CA LEU A 206 9.09 14.65 19.43
C LEU A 206 8.99 14.94 17.93
N LEU A 207 8.19 14.17 17.17
CA LEU A 207 7.97 14.45 15.75
C LEU A 207 7.24 15.79 15.53
N ILE A 208 6.27 16.09 16.37
CA ILE A 208 5.54 17.37 16.30
C ILE A 208 6.46 18.52 16.72
N CYS A 209 7.24 18.36 17.80
CA CYS A 209 8.26 19.34 18.18
C CYS A 209 9.23 19.61 17.02
N LYS A 210 9.74 18.57 16.37
CA LYS A 210 10.64 18.72 15.22
C LYS A 210 10.02 19.51 14.06
N ARG A 211 8.71 19.44 13.91
CA ARG A 211 7.99 20.14 12.83
C ARG A 211 7.69 21.58 13.16
N GLU A 212 7.28 21.86 14.41
CA GLU A 212 6.74 23.16 14.82
C GLU A 212 7.80 24.13 15.35
N LEU A 213 8.91 23.60 15.87
CA LEU A 213 9.97 24.37 16.48
C LEU A 213 11.12 24.64 15.50
N THR A 214 11.92 25.66 15.78
CA THR A 214 13.18 25.91 15.09
C THR A 214 14.18 24.76 15.37
N ALA A 215 15.21 24.62 14.53
CA ALA A 215 16.22 23.57 14.74
C ALA A 215 16.93 23.71 16.09
N GLU A 216 17.18 24.94 16.54
CA GLU A 216 17.84 25.25 17.82
C GLU A 216 16.95 24.89 19.00
N THR A 217 15.69 25.35 19.00
CA THR A 217 14.73 25.04 20.08
C THR A 217 14.46 23.53 20.14
N PHE A 218 14.36 22.86 18.98
CA PHE A 218 14.20 21.42 18.94
C PHE A 218 15.40 20.67 19.51
N HIS A 219 16.62 21.14 19.28
CA HIS A 219 17.83 20.58 19.86
C HIS A 219 17.79 20.63 21.39
N THR A 220 17.37 21.77 21.97
CA THR A 220 17.19 21.92 23.43
C THR A 220 16.15 20.93 23.98
N VAL A 221 15.04 20.71 23.25
CA VAL A 221 14.04 19.70 23.62
C VAL A 221 14.64 18.28 23.58
N LEU A 222 15.48 17.96 22.59
CA LEU A 222 16.16 16.65 22.50
C LEU A 222 17.16 16.44 23.65
N GLU A 223 17.92 17.45 24.03
CA GLU A 223 18.84 17.35 25.19
C GLU A 223 18.05 17.09 26.47
N THR A 224 16.94 17.80 26.67
CA THR A 224 16.02 17.58 27.79
C THR A 224 15.44 16.16 27.77
N PHE A 225 15.03 15.68 26.62
CA PHE A 225 14.56 14.31 26.45
C PHE A 225 15.63 13.27 26.81
N TYR A 226 16.86 13.44 26.34
CA TYR A 226 17.94 12.52 26.70
C TYR A 226 18.28 12.52 28.19
N ALA A 227 18.24 13.68 28.83
CA ALA A 227 18.41 13.80 30.29
C ALA A 227 17.26 13.12 31.03
N TYR A 228 16.03 13.32 30.58
CA TYR A 228 14.83 12.68 31.15
C TYR A 228 14.91 11.16 31.05
N ARG A 229 15.26 10.62 29.86
CA ARG A 229 15.35 9.16 29.61
C ARG A 229 16.45 8.46 30.41
N LYS A 230 17.49 9.17 30.85
CA LYS A 230 18.50 8.61 31.75
C LYS A 230 17.93 8.30 33.13
N ASN A 231 16.99 9.12 33.61
CA ASN A 231 16.38 9.00 34.91
C ASN A 231 15.11 8.13 34.89
N ASP A 232 14.31 8.26 33.86
CA ASP A 232 13.07 7.50 33.71
C ASP A 232 12.89 7.02 32.25
N ARG A 233 12.99 5.70 32.07
CA ARG A 233 12.88 5.06 30.74
C ARG A 233 11.45 4.75 30.33
N TYR A 234 10.54 4.65 31.28
CA TYR A 234 9.21 4.08 31.08
C TYR A 234 8.11 5.13 30.98
N SER A 235 8.36 6.32 31.51
CA SER A 235 7.39 7.40 31.49
C SER A 235 7.36 8.13 30.14
N VAL A 236 6.21 8.78 29.89
CA VAL A 236 5.99 9.59 28.69
C VAL A 236 6.78 10.89 28.78
N PHE A 237 7.48 11.23 27.72
CA PHE A 237 8.01 12.58 27.51
C PHE A 237 7.06 13.37 26.59
N GLY A 238 6.28 14.27 27.17
CA GLY A 238 5.26 15.03 26.48
C GLY A 238 5.26 16.49 26.84
N LEU A 239 4.13 17.17 26.63
CA LEU A 239 3.95 18.62 26.87
C LEU A 239 4.39 19.08 28.27
N ALA A 240 4.10 18.29 29.30
CA ALA A 240 4.47 18.62 30.68
C ALA A 240 5.99 18.77 30.87
N ASN A 241 6.77 17.94 30.18
CA ASN A 241 8.24 17.95 30.24
C ASN A 241 8.85 19.08 29.38
N ILE A 242 8.12 19.55 28.38
CA ILE A 242 8.56 20.61 27.46
C ILE A 242 8.22 22.01 28.02
N LYS A 243 7.23 22.09 28.91
CA LYS A 243 6.85 23.34 29.59
C LYS A 243 8.04 23.91 30.38
N GLY A 244 8.43 25.13 30.08
CA GLY A 244 9.61 25.77 30.69
C GLY A 244 10.94 25.52 29.97
N VAL A 245 10.96 24.67 28.97
CA VAL A 245 12.13 24.45 28.10
C VAL A 245 12.09 25.35 26.88
N ILE A 246 10.88 25.70 26.42
CA ILE A 246 10.62 26.54 25.24
C ILE A 246 9.85 27.80 25.63
N GLY A 247 9.84 28.79 24.75
CA GLY A 247 9.11 30.06 24.94
C GLY A 247 7.59 29.84 25.04
N THR A 248 6.91 30.75 25.75
CA THR A 248 5.45 30.67 26.00
C THR A 248 4.64 30.61 24.71
N VAL A 249 4.99 31.41 23.71
CA VAL A 249 4.30 31.43 22.39
C VAL A 249 4.47 30.11 21.63
N GLU A 250 5.68 29.57 21.63
CA GLU A 250 5.97 28.26 21.00
C GLU A 250 5.23 27.17 21.74
N PHE A 251 5.17 27.22 23.07
CA PHE A 251 4.46 26.25 23.90
C PHE A 251 2.95 26.26 23.64
N GLU A 252 2.31 27.44 23.52
CA GLU A 252 0.89 27.54 23.19
C GLU A 252 0.57 26.95 21.80
N LYS A 253 1.42 27.23 20.82
CA LYS A 253 1.29 26.65 19.47
C LYS A 253 1.41 25.12 19.51
N LEU A 254 2.38 24.63 20.25
CA LEU A 254 2.63 23.19 20.42
C LEU A 254 1.49 22.50 21.17
N SER A 255 0.93 23.14 22.20
CA SER A 255 -0.20 22.65 22.98
C SER A 255 -1.45 22.45 22.12
N LYS A 256 -1.72 23.35 21.19
CA LYS A 256 -2.82 23.21 20.23
C LYS A 256 -2.61 22.01 19.28
N SER A 257 -1.37 21.77 18.83
CA SER A 257 -1.05 20.67 17.91
C SER A 257 -0.95 19.31 18.59
N LEU A 258 -0.66 19.28 19.89
CA LEU A 258 -0.51 18.06 20.69
C LEU A 258 -1.76 17.70 21.51
N GLY A 259 -2.69 18.63 21.71
CA GLY A 259 -3.77 18.49 22.68
C GLY A 259 -4.66 17.25 22.50
N SER A 260 -4.90 16.82 21.29
CA SER A 260 -5.74 15.64 20.98
C SER A 260 -4.95 14.32 20.85
N LEU A 261 -3.64 14.38 20.64
CA LEU A 261 -2.82 13.21 20.34
C LEU A 261 -2.56 12.26 21.52
N PRO A 262 -2.39 12.71 22.78
CA PRO A 262 -2.22 11.80 23.92
C PRO A 262 -3.41 10.85 24.10
N ALA A 263 -4.64 11.33 23.92
CA ALA A 263 -5.84 10.49 24.01
C ALA A 263 -5.91 9.41 22.94
N LEU A 264 -5.25 9.64 21.81
CA LEU A 264 -5.23 8.72 20.66
C LEU A 264 -3.98 7.82 20.64
N SER A 265 -2.96 8.12 21.46
CA SER A 265 -1.68 7.41 21.44
C SER A 265 -1.83 5.90 21.69
N SER A 266 -2.65 5.51 22.65
CA SER A 266 -2.92 4.11 22.99
C SER A 266 -3.56 3.35 21.81
N ILE A 267 -4.52 3.99 21.12
CA ILE A 267 -5.18 3.37 19.97
C ILE A 267 -4.25 3.34 18.77
N ILE A 268 -3.49 4.41 18.53
CA ILE A 268 -2.46 4.45 17.49
C ILE A 268 -1.45 3.33 17.71
N THR A 269 -1.00 3.11 18.95
CA THR A 269 -0.04 2.05 19.28
C THR A 269 -0.60 0.68 18.98
N GLN A 270 -1.80 0.39 19.48
CA GLN A 270 -2.43 -0.91 19.29
C GLN A 270 -2.78 -1.16 17.81
N SER A 271 -3.21 -0.12 17.11
CA SER A 271 -3.67 -0.18 15.74
C SER A 271 -2.52 -0.27 14.73
N LEU A 272 -1.44 0.46 14.98
CA LEU A 272 -0.26 0.48 14.11
C LEU A 272 0.87 -0.41 14.65
N TYR A 273 0.56 -1.29 15.62
CA TYR A 273 1.49 -2.28 16.20
C TYR A 273 2.78 -1.66 16.76
N GLY A 274 2.75 -0.41 17.23
CA GLY A 274 3.94 0.30 17.70
C GLY A 274 5.05 0.43 16.65
N ASN A 275 4.72 0.45 15.36
CA ASN A 275 5.68 0.55 14.28
C ASN A 275 5.98 2.02 13.95
N PRO A 276 7.21 2.54 14.16
CA PRO A 276 7.56 3.93 13.93
C PRO A 276 7.31 4.42 12.50
N ARG A 277 7.53 3.55 11.50
CA ARG A 277 7.29 3.88 10.07
C ARG A 277 5.79 4.10 9.82
N GLN A 278 4.93 3.22 10.37
CA GLN A 278 3.47 3.34 10.22
C GLN A 278 2.95 4.58 10.94
N ILE A 279 3.43 4.84 12.16
CA ILE A 279 3.08 6.03 12.94
C ILE A 279 3.45 7.31 12.17
N LYS A 280 4.67 7.37 11.61
CA LYS A 280 5.11 8.52 10.81
C LYS A 280 4.25 8.72 9.55
N ARG A 281 3.90 7.64 8.85
CA ARG A 281 2.99 7.71 7.69
C ARG A 281 1.60 8.22 8.10
N PHE A 282 1.04 7.68 9.18
CA PHE A 282 -0.23 8.13 9.73
C PHE A 282 -0.19 9.64 10.05
N LEU A 283 0.83 10.11 10.77
CA LEU A 283 0.98 11.52 11.10
C LEU A 283 1.14 12.40 9.87
N ASN A 284 1.90 11.98 8.87
CA ASN A 284 2.04 12.75 7.64
C ASN A 284 0.70 12.90 6.91
N THR A 285 -0.07 11.82 6.79
CA THR A 285 -1.41 11.87 6.18
C THR A 285 -2.38 12.70 7.01
N PHE A 286 -2.36 12.56 8.34
CA PHE A 286 -3.16 13.37 9.25
C PHE A 286 -2.91 14.88 9.09
N ILE A 287 -1.63 15.27 9.06
CA ILE A 287 -1.23 16.66 8.87
C ILE A 287 -1.67 17.18 7.50
N LEU A 288 -1.52 16.36 6.45
CA LEU A 288 -1.94 16.74 5.11
C LEU A 288 -3.44 16.97 5.05
N ARG A 289 -4.24 16.03 5.60
CA ARG A 289 -5.70 16.14 5.64
C ARG A 289 -6.18 17.34 6.45
N ASN A 290 -5.56 17.62 7.58
CA ASN A 290 -5.83 18.84 8.35
C ASN A 290 -5.56 20.12 7.56
N ARG A 291 -4.48 20.17 6.81
CA ARG A 291 -4.18 21.32 5.93
C ARG A 291 -5.22 21.46 4.82
N LEU A 292 -5.64 20.35 4.22
CA LEU A 292 -6.69 20.35 3.19
C LEU A 292 -8.02 20.85 3.75
N ALA A 293 -8.40 20.44 4.98
CA ALA A 293 -9.59 20.96 5.67
C ALA A 293 -9.54 22.49 5.84
N LYS A 294 -8.39 23.02 6.26
CA LYS A 294 -8.17 24.46 6.41
C LYS A 294 -8.24 25.21 5.08
N VAL A 295 -7.65 24.66 4.01
CA VAL A 295 -7.70 25.25 2.66
C VAL A 295 -9.12 25.22 2.09
N ALA A 296 -9.87 24.15 2.37
CA ALA A 296 -11.28 24.00 1.97
C ALA A 296 -12.25 24.86 2.83
N ASN A 297 -11.75 25.59 3.84
CA ASN A 297 -12.54 26.41 4.76
C ASN A 297 -13.71 25.65 5.42
N ILE A 298 -13.47 24.37 5.79
CA ILE A 298 -14.49 23.57 6.46
C ILE A 298 -14.71 24.12 7.86
N SER A 299 -15.92 24.63 8.10
CA SER A 299 -16.29 25.19 9.42
C SER A 299 -16.56 24.06 10.42
N GLY A 300 -16.11 24.25 11.67
CA GLY A 300 -16.37 23.26 12.75
C GLY A 300 -15.58 21.96 12.60
N PHE A 301 -14.51 21.93 11.78
CA PHE A 301 -13.68 20.74 11.59
C PHE A 301 -12.86 20.45 12.87
N ASP A 302 -13.04 19.25 13.41
CA ASP A 302 -12.33 18.75 14.59
C ASP A 302 -11.25 17.74 14.22
N GLU A 303 -10.01 18.07 14.60
CA GLU A 303 -8.84 17.20 14.34
C GLU A 303 -8.95 15.83 15.04
N SER A 304 -9.65 15.76 16.20
CA SER A 304 -9.83 14.52 16.96
C SER A 304 -10.75 13.54 16.23
N ILE A 305 -11.79 14.04 15.57
CA ILE A 305 -12.71 13.25 14.75
C ILE A 305 -11.97 12.68 13.53
N LEU A 306 -11.18 13.54 12.85
CA LEU A 306 -10.34 13.09 11.74
C LEU A 306 -9.40 11.97 12.18
N ALA A 307 -8.72 12.14 13.31
CA ALA A 307 -7.80 11.15 13.84
C ALA A 307 -8.52 9.82 14.18
N LYS A 308 -9.70 9.89 14.84
CA LYS A 308 -10.52 8.71 15.15
C LYS A 308 -10.94 7.95 13.88
N LEU A 309 -11.41 8.67 12.86
CA LEU A 309 -11.77 8.06 11.56
C LEU A 309 -10.55 7.46 10.83
N MET A 310 -9.42 8.17 10.81
CA MET A 310 -8.19 7.66 10.21
C MET A 310 -7.67 6.40 10.89
N ILE A 311 -7.84 6.27 12.20
CA ILE A 311 -7.47 5.03 12.91
C ILE A 311 -8.30 3.86 12.39
N LEU A 312 -9.62 4.03 12.24
CA LEU A 312 -10.48 2.99 11.66
C LEU A 312 -10.05 2.64 10.22
N GLU A 313 -9.76 3.66 9.42
CA GLU A 313 -9.27 3.50 8.04
C GLU A 313 -7.99 2.66 7.97
N TYR A 314 -7.00 2.94 8.82
CA TYR A 314 -5.71 2.24 8.82
C TYR A 314 -5.76 0.84 9.42
N THR A 315 -6.74 0.56 10.28
CA THR A 315 -6.82 -0.71 11.02
C THR A 315 -7.86 -1.67 10.49
N GLU A 316 -9.00 -1.14 10.07
CA GLU A 316 -10.18 -1.91 9.64
C GLU A 316 -10.85 -1.22 8.44
N LEU A 317 -10.12 -1.12 7.33
CA LEU A 317 -10.59 -0.47 6.11
C LEU A 317 -12.01 -0.92 5.68
N PRO A 318 -12.41 -2.21 5.77
CA PRO A 318 -13.77 -2.62 5.43
C PRO A 318 -14.84 -1.96 6.31
N LEU A 319 -14.55 -1.73 7.60
CA LEU A 319 -15.49 -1.05 8.51
C LEU A 319 -15.52 0.45 8.26
N PHE A 320 -14.39 1.05 7.91
CA PHE A 320 -14.33 2.44 7.47
C PHE A 320 -15.17 2.69 6.21
N VAL A 321 -15.07 1.80 5.22
CA VAL A 321 -15.93 1.83 4.02
C VAL A 321 -17.39 1.63 4.38
N LYS A 322 -17.71 0.73 5.31
CA LYS A 322 -19.07 0.51 5.78
C LYS A 322 -19.65 1.73 6.50
N LEU A 323 -18.87 2.39 7.34
CA LEU A 323 -19.26 3.65 7.99
C LEU A 323 -19.50 4.76 6.95
N TYR A 324 -18.66 4.82 5.91
CA TYR A 324 -18.88 5.70 4.77
C TYR A 324 -20.22 5.44 4.07
N GLU A 325 -20.55 4.18 3.81
CA GLU A 325 -21.85 3.81 3.22
C GLU A 325 -23.01 4.26 4.10
N TRP A 326 -22.93 4.04 5.41
CA TRP A 326 -23.97 4.44 6.35
C TRP A 326 -24.20 5.96 6.37
N GLN A 327 -23.13 6.75 6.44
CA GLN A 327 -23.25 8.21 6.47
C GLN A 327 -23.83 8.77 5.16
N SER A 328 -23.58 8.13 4.02
CA SER A 328 -24.07 8.60 2.72
C SER A 328 -25.58 8.50 2.57
N THR A 329 -26.27 7.68 3.37
CA THR A 329 -27.72 7.46 3.32
C THR A 329 -28.51 8.37 4.28
N LYS A 330 -27.88 9.00 5.27
CA LYS A 330 -28.52 9.70 6.41
C LYS A 330 -27.93 11.09 6.69
N ASP A 331 -27.76 11.89 5.66
CA ASP A 331 -27.27 13.27 5.78
C ASP A 331 -25.99 13.44 6.61
N GLY A 332 -25.11 12.45 6.51
CA GLY A 332 -23.82 12.45 7.17
C GLY A 332 -23.81 11.92 8.60
N ARG A 333 -24.96 11.60 9.18
CA ARG A 333 -25.12 11.13 10.59
C ARG A 333 -25.74 9.75 10.63
N PRO A 334 -24.92 8.68 10.59
CA PRO A 334 -25.43 7.32 10.52
C PRO A 334 -26.03 6.86 11.87
N ASN A 335 -27.31 6.41 11.86
CA ASN A 335 -27.97 5.87 13.06
C ASN A 335 -27.27 4.63 13.60
N GLN A 336 -26.62 3.86 12.73
CA GLN A 336 -25.88 2.66 13.10
C GLN A 336 -24.72 2.95 14.05
N ILE A 337 -24.00 4.07 13.84
CA ILE A 337 -22.93 4.45 14.76
C ILE A 337 -23.49 4.94 16.09
N LEU A 338 -24.62 5.64 16.08
CA LEU A 338 -25.34 6.05 17.30
C LEU A 338 -25.75 4.82 18.13
N GLU A 339 -26.29 3.80 17.49
CA GLU A 339 -26.67 2.53 18.13
C GLU A 339 -25.45 1.83 18.75
N LEU A 340 -24.37 1.69 17.96
CA LEU A 340 -23.13 1.06 18.42
C LEU A 340 -22.48 1.80 19.60
N GLU A 341 -22.37 3.13 19.53
CA GLU A 341 -21.78 3.94 20.60
C GLU A 341 -22.67 3.93 21.86
N THR A 342 -24.01 3.95 21.67
CA THR A 342 -24.97 3.89 22.77
C THR A 342 -24.90 2.55 23.50
N GLU A 343 -24.92 1.44 22.78
CA GLU A 343 -24.82 0.10 23.38
C GLU A 343 -23.45 -0.15 24.00
N CYS A 344 -22.38 0.35 23.36
CA CYS A 344 -21.02 0.26 23.90
C CYS A 344 -20.86 1.02 25.22
N SER A 345 -21.58 2.14 25.41
CA SER A 345 -21.52 2.94 26.65
C SER A 345 -22.38 2.38 27.80
N LYS A 346 -23.48 1.66 27.48
CA LYS A 346 -24.41 1.10 28.46
C LYS A 346 -24.02 -0.27 28.98
N SER A 347 -23.29 -1.04 28.18
CA SER A 347 -23.01 -2.44 28.43
C SER A 347 -21.59 -2.66 28.96
N SER A 348 -21.39 -3.76 29.72
CA SER A 348 -20.02 -4.23 29.96
C SER A 348 -19.36 -4.68 28.65
N GLU A 349 -18.03 -4.78 28.63
CA GLU A 349 -17.33 -5.19 27.41
C GLU A 349 -17.74 -6.61 26.95
N ALA A 350 -18.02 -7.50 27.88
CA ALA A 350 -18.48 -8.87 27.59
C ALA A 350 -19.89 -8.87 26.98
N ASP A 351 -20.83 -8.15 27.59
CA ASP A 351 -22.21 -8.04 27.12
C ASP A 351 -22.27 -7.35 25.74
N PHE A 352 -21.46 -6.32 25.54
CA PHE A 352 -21.37 -5.64 24.25
C PHE A 352 -20.83 -6.54 23.14
N LYS A 353 -19.82 -7.36 23.43
CA LYS A 353 -19.32 -8.35 22.46
C LYS A 353 -20.35 -9.43 22.15
N GLU A 354 -21.14 -9.83 23.13
CA GLU A 354 -22.26 -10.76 22.93
C GLU A 354 -23.38 -10.14 22.07
N TYR A 355 -23.70 -8.87 22.31
CA TYR A 355 -24.64 -8.09 21.47
C TYR A 355 -24.15 -8.03 20.02
N LEU A 356 -22.89 -7.66 19.79
CA LEU A 356 -22.31 -7.60 18.46
C LEU A 356 -22.34 -8.96 17.74
N GLY A 357 -22.09 -10.06 18.47
CA GLY A 357 -22.10 -11.40 17.91
C GLY A 357 -23.49 -11.88 17.45
N LYS A 358 -24.56 -11.34 18.04
CA LYS A 358 -25.97 -11.70 17.76
C LYS A 358 -26.66 -10.71 16.80
N SER A 359 -26.04 -9.58 16.50
CA SER A 359 -26.56 -8.50 15.65
C SER A 359 -25.98 -8.50 14.25
N ASP A 360 -26.52 -7.64 13.39
CA ASP A 360 -25.99 -7.35 12.05
C ASP A 360 -24.58 -6.69 12.09
N TYR A 361 -24.09 -6.39 13.29
CA TYR A 361 -22.80 -5.77 13.55
C TYR A 361 -21.69 -6.78 13.90
N SER A 362 -21.84 -8.07 13.59
CA SER A 362 -20.86 -9.12 13.90
C SER A 362 -19.44 -8.82 13.41
N ASN A 363 -19.30 -8.13 12.28
CA ASN A 363 -17.99 -7.68 11.75
C ASN A 363 -17.30 -6.62 12.62
N TRP A 364 -18.04 -5.95 13.52
CA TRP A 364 -17.54 -4.96 14.48
C TRP A 364 -17.04 -5.61 15.78
N ASN A 365 -17.29 -6.92 15.96
CA ASN A 365 -16.88 -7.68 17.14
C ASN A 365 -15.37 -8.01 17.12
N LYS A 366 -14.55 -6.99 17.20
CA LYS A 366 -13.09 -7.08 17.27
C LYS A 366 -12.60 -6.21 18.42
N ASP A 367 -11.70 -6.70 19.23
CA ASP A 367 -11.18 -5.98 20.42
C ASP A 367 -10.71 -4.55 20.11
N LYS A 368 -10.04 -4.37 18.98
CA LYS A 368 -9.59 -3.04 18.53
C LYS A 368 -10.73 -2.10 18.22
N VAL A 369 -11.80 -2.62 17.61
CA VAL A 369 -12.97 -1.83 17.21
C VAL A 369 -13.81 -1.45 18.43
N VAL A 370 -13.97 -2.37 19.39
CA VAL A 370 -14.63 -2.09 20.66
C VAL A 370 -13.92 -0.98 21.43
N LYS A 371 -12.58 -1.01 21.46
CA LYS A 371 -11.78 0.06 22.06
C LYS A 371 -11.92 1.37 21.30
N TRP A 372 -11.92 1.32 19.97
CA TRP A 372 -12.07 2.47 19.10
C TRP A 372 -13.44 3.16 19.30
N LEU A 373 -14.53 2.39 19.46
CA LEU A 373 -15.85 2.94 19.75
C LEU A 373 -15.88 3.76 21.06
N LYS A 374 -15.16 3.30 22.09
CA LYS A 374 -15.06 3.95 23.41
C LYS A 374 -14.28 5.26 23.42
N VAL A 375 -13.54 5.58 22.35
CA VAL A 375 -12.71 6.78 22.30
C VAL A 375 -13.52 8.01 21.97
N GLU A 376 -13.36 9.04 22.76
CA GLU A 376 -13.91 10.37 22.48
C GLU A 376 -13.14 11.09 21.36
N PRO A 377 -13.83 11.91 20.56
CA PRO A 377 -15.25 12.22 20.62
C PRO A 377 -16.14 11.11 20.01
N ALA A 378 -17.39 11.02 20.48
CA ALA A 378 -18.43 10.20 19.85
C ALA A 378 -18.71 10.74 18.43
N LEU A 379 -19.02 9.85 17.50
CA LEU A 379 -19.27 10.21 16.10
C LEU A 379 -20.76 10.34 15.76
N SER A 380 -21.63 9.89 16.67
CA SER A 380 -23.07 9.73 16.43
C SER A 380 -23.80 11.03 16.06
N GLU A 381 -23.40 12.17 16.63
CA GLU A 381 -24.04 13.46 16.38
C GLU A 381 -23.32 14.32 15.33
N ILE A 382 -22.24 13.80 14.77
CA ILE A 382 -21.35 14.54 13.88
C ILE A 382 -21.69 14.28 12.43
N ASP A 383 -21.73 15.34 11.64
CA ASP A 383 -21.78 15.21 10.18
C ASP A 383 -20.43 14.76 9.65
N LEU A 384 -20.35 13.50 9.20
CA LEU A 384 -19.11 12.88 8.76
C LEU A 384 -18.77 13.16 7.29
N ARG A 385 -19.62 13.87 6.54
CA ARG A 385 -19.43 14.07 5.09
C ARG A 385 -18.11 14.75 4.74
N ASP A 386 -17.76 15.79 5.46
CA ASP A 386 -16.53 16.55 5.22
C ASP A 386 -15.27 15.74 5.55
N TYR A 387 -15.33 14.91 6.58
CA TYR A 387 -14.22 14.02 6.96
C TYR A 387 -13.99 12.92 5.91
N PHE A 388 -15.06 12.33 5.39
CA PHE A 388 -14.96 11.37 4.30
C PHE A 388 -14.55 12.01 2.98
N TRP A 389 -14.98 13.24 2.72
CA TRP A 389 -14.53 13.98 1.55
C TRP A 389 -13.01 14.20 1.54
N ILE A 390 -12.42 14.49 2.70
CA ILE A 390 -10.96 14.63 2.86
C ILE A 390 -10.25 13.27 2.76
N SER A 391 -10.90 12.18 3.18
CA SER A 391 -10.32 10.82 3.25
C SER A 391 -10.63 9.94 2.03
N ARG A 392 -11.10 10.54 0.94
CA ARG A 392 -11.59 9.84 -0.26
C ARG A 392 -10.53 9.07 -1.05
N ASP A 393 -9.26 9.32 -0.82
CA ASP A 393 -8.13 8.67 -1.47
C ASP A 393 -8.09 7.15 -1.27
N ASN A 394 -8.62 6.64 -0.16
CA ASN A 394 -8.71 5.23 0.16
C ASN A 394 -10.10 4.60 -0.06
N ILE A 395 -11.04 5.39 -0.55
CA ILE A 395 -12.37 4.91 -0.90
C ILE A 395 -12.37 4.65 -2.41
N SER A 396 -12.77 3.45 -2.85
CA SER A 396 -12.78 3.12 -4.29
C SER A 396 -13.58 4.16 -5.08
N SER A 397 -13.15 4.47 -6.31
CA SER A 397 -13.76 5.51 -7.14
C SER A 397 -15.28 5.34 -7.32
N THR A 398 -15.76 4.09 -7.37
CA THR A 398 -17.19 3.76 -7.46
C THR A 398 -17.96 4.13 -6.20
N ILE A 399 -17.33 4.03 -5.02
CA ILE A 399 -17.94 4.38 -3.73
C ILE A 399 -17.77 5.89 -3.47
N ALA A 400 -16.60 6.45 -3.78
CA ALA A 400 -16.31 7.88 -3.64
C ALA A 400 -17.20 8.73 -4.55
N GLY A 401 -17.44 8.27 -5.79
CA GLY A 401 -18.35 8.91 -6.72
C GLY A 401 -19.76 9.14 -6.14
N ALA A 402 -20.28 8.16 -5.38
CA ALA A 402 -21.62 8.24 -4.80
C ALA A 402 -21.76 9.30 -3.67
N SER A 403 -20.69 9.72 -2.99
CA SER A 403 -20.77 10.72 -1.91
C SER A 403 -20.29 12.12 -2.31
N LEU A 404 -19.50 12.22 -3.38
CA LEU A 404 -19.06 13.49 -3.95
C LEU A 404 -20.10 14.15 -4.85
N ILE A 405 -21.24 13.48 -5.00
CA ILE A 405 -22.32 13.98 -5.85
C ILE A 405 -22.92 15.21 -5.19
N PRO A 406 -22.97 16.33 -5.91
CA PRO A 406 -23.62 17.54 -5.43
C PRO A 406 -25.01 17.22 -4.88
N PRO A 407 -25.44 17.88 -3.77
CA PRO A 407 -26.76 17.65 -3.17
C PRO A 407 -27.91 17.75 -4.19
N ILE A 408 -27.75 18.58 -5.22
CA ILE A 408 -28.73 18.74 -6.28
C ILE A 408 -28.92 17.46 -7.08
N ILE A 409 -27.84 16.76 -7.44
CA ILE A 409 -27.89 15.50 -8.20
C ILE A 409 -28.57 14.41 -7.37
N LYS A 410 -28.16 14.28 -6.10
CA LYS A 410 -28.73 13.29 -5.18
C LYS A 410 -30.22 13.55 -4.92
N SER A 411 -30.60 14.82 -4.72
CA SER A 411 -32.01 15.21 -4.53
C SER A 411 -32.84 14.96 -5.78
N THR A 412 -32.31 15.25 -6.96
CA THR A 412 -32.96 14.99 -8.24
C THR A 412 -33.14 13.49 -8.49
N TYR A 413 -32.11 12.68 -8.23
CA TYR A 413 -32.23 11.22 -8.31
C TYR A 413 -33.28 10.67 -7.33
N ASN A 414 -33.28 11.11 -6.08
CA ASN A 414 -34.24 10.67 -5.07
C ASN A 414 -35.68 11.05 -5.44
N LYS A 415 -35.91 12.21 -6.04
CA LYS A 415 -37.23 12.60 -6.56
C LYS A 415 -37.69 11.66 -7.67
N LEU A 416 -36.77 11.27 -8.57
CA LEU A 416 -37.07 10.41 -9.73
C LEU A 416 -37.22 8.93 -9.35
N ASN A 417 -36.59 8.49 -8.27
CA ASN A 417 -36.60 7.10 -7.81
C ASN A 417 -37.66 6.85 -6.71
N GLN A 418 -38.73 7.63 -6.65
CA GLN A 418 -39.84 7.43 -5.73
C GLN A 418 -40.82 6.40 -6.29
N GLU A 419 -41.22 5.44 -5.45
CA GLU A 419 -42.28 4.48 -5.80
C GLU A 419 -43.63 5.19 -6.03
N GLY A 420 -44.30 4.82 -7.10
CA GLY A 420 -45.61 5.38 -7.43
C GLY A 420 -45.58 6.72 -8.12
N LEU A 421 -44.43 7.25 -8.50
CA LEU A 421 -44.35 8.51 -9.27
C LEU A 421 -44.98 8.34 -10.68
N PRO A 422 -46.00 9.17 -11.07
CA PRO A 422 -46.60 9.07 -12.38
C PRO A 422 -45.62 9.37 -13.51
N VAL A 423 -45.68 8.64 -14.62
CA VAL A 423 -44.79 8.82 -15.80
C VAL A 423 -44.71 10.27 -16.25
N LYS A 424 -45.85 10.98 -16.29
CA LYS A 424 -45.88 12.41 -16.66
C LYS A 424 -45.05 13.28 -15.69
N ALA A 425 -45.11 12.99 -14.41
CA ALA A 425 -44.33 13.71 -13.39
C ALA A 425 -42.84 13.39 -13.52
N THR A 426 -42.47 12.13 -13.74
CA THR A 426 -41.07 11.70 -13.97
C THR A 426 -40.48 12.47 -15.19
N LYS A 427 -41.18 12.47 -16.32
CA LYS A 427 -40.74 13.19 -17.53
C LYS A 427 -40.64 14.72 -17.30
N ALA A 428 -41.56 15.29 -16.54
CA ALA A 428 -41.49 16.72 -16.18
C ALA A 428 -40.27 17.06 -15.31
N ILE A 429 -39.92 16.20 -14.35
CA ILE A 429 -38.72 16.36 -13.53
C ILE A 429 -37.44 16.20 -14.38
N ILE A 430 -37.40 15.23 -15.30
CA ILE A 430 -36.27 15.05 -16.20
C ILE A 430 -36.05 16.35 -17.02
N LYS A 431 -37.09 16.90 -17.62
CA LYS A 431 -37.00 18.16 -18.40
C LYS A 431 -36.57 19.35 -17.55
N LYS A 432 -37.09 19.46 -16.33
CA LYS A 432 -36.90 20.63 -15.49
C LYS A 432 -35.60 20.58 -14.69
N ASP A 433 -35.24 19.39 -14.15
CA ASP A 433 -34.15 19.26 -13.18
C ASP A 433 -32.92 18.57 -13.80
N VAL A 434 -33.08 17.57 -14.72
CA VAL A 434 -31.95 16.83 -15.31
C VAL A 434 -31.37 17.53 -16.54
N MET A 435 -32.20 17.97 -17.46
CA MET A 435 -31.74 18.62 -18.72
C MET A 435 -31.14 20.02 -18.50
N LEU A 436 -31.35 20.62 -17.34
CA LEU A 436 -30.75 21.91 -16.96
C LEU A 436 -29.43 21.78 -16.24
N LEU A 437 -28.98 20.56 -15.94
CA LEU A 437 -27.65 20.32 -15.35
C LEU A 437 -26.55 20.71 -16.35
N SER A 438 -25.45 21.24 -15.84
CA SER A 438 -24.25 21.44 -16.67
C SER A 438 -23.73 20.08 -17.17
N GLU A 439 -22.95 20.07 -18.24
CA GLU A 439 -22.39 18.84 -18.80
C GLU A 439 -21.65 17.98 -17.76
N SER A 440 -20.88 18.62 -16.87
CA SER A 440 -20.18 17.95 -15.77
C SER A 440 -21.15 17.35 -14.74
N GLU A 441 -22.22 18.08 -14.38
CA GLU A 441 -23.23 17.60 -13.44
C GLU A 441 -24.09 16.49 -14.04
N LEU A 442 -24.39 16.57 -15.33
CA LEU A 442 -25.12 15.54 -16.04
C LEU A 442 -24.34 14.23 -16.10
N ASN A 443 -23.05 14.29 -16.42
CA ASN A 443 -22.19 13.11 -16.40
C ASN A 443 -22.14 12.47 -14.99
N GLN A 444 -21.99 13.28 -13.94
CA GLN A 444 -22.05 12.81 -12.55
C GLN A 444 -23.42 12.21 -12.19
N PHE A 445 -24.52 12.77 -12.68
CA PHE A 445 -25.86 12.25 -12.47
C PHE A 445 -26.05 10.88 -13.15
N LEU A 446 -25.56 10.71 -14.37
CA LEU A 446 -25.61 9.46 -15.12
C LEU A 446 -24.75 8.38 -14.43
N GLU A 447 -23.52 8.68 -14.05
CA GLU A 447 -22.64 7.77 -13.30
C GLU A 447 -23.27 7.34 -11.98
N PHE A 448 -23.86 8.28 -11.25
CA PHE A 448 -24.59 7.97 -10.01
C PHE A 448 -25.76 7.05 -10.25
N SER A 449 -26.56 7.32 -11.27
CA SER A 449 -27.72 6.50 -11.64
C SER A 449 -27.31 5.07 -11.99
N VAL A 450 -26.19 4.90 -12.73
CA VAL A 450 -25.60 3.57 -13.02
C VAL A 450 -25.20 2.85 -11.72
N ALA A 451 -24.47 3.53 -10.84
CA ALA A 451 -24.01 2.94 -9.57
C ALA A 451 -25.19 2.52 -8.67
N MET A 452 -26.24 3.31 -8.63
CA MET A 452 -27.45 2.97 -7.86
C MET A 452 -28.23 1.80 -8.46
N ALA A 453 -28.32 1.71 -9.78
CA ALA A 453 -28.95 0.60 -10.49
C ALA A 453 -28.18 -0.73 -10.27
N GLN A 454 -26.84 -0.69 -10.30
CA GLN A 454 -26.01 -1.85 -9.99
C GLN A 454 -26.21 -2.39 -8.58
N ARG A 455 -26.44 -1.49 -7.60
CA ARG A 455 -26.66 -1.89 -6.20
C ARG A 455 -28.04 -2.53 -6.00
N ASN A 456 -29.02 -2.12 -6.78
CA ASN A 456 -30.39 -2.62 -6.67
C ASN A 456 -30.90 -3.15 -8.01
N GLN A 457 -30.27 -4.24 -8.48
CA GLN A 457 -30.52 -4.84 -9.79
C GLN A 457 -31.94 -5.42 -9.94
N GLU A 458 -32.62 -5.70 -8.84
CA GLU A 458 -33.99 -6.23 -8.84
C GLU A 458 -35.06 -5.13 -8.94
N SER A 459 -34.69 -3.86 -8.74
CA SER A 459 -35.64 -2.73 -8.81
C SER A 459 -35.90 -2.29 -10.26
N PRO A 460 -37.14 -2.33 -10.74
CA PRO A 460 -37.46 -1.85 -12.09
C PRO A 460 -37.32 -0.34 -12.25
N LEU A 461 -37.38 0.43 -11.15
CA LEU A 461 -37.37 1.89 -11.19
C LEU A 461 -36.09 2.46 -11.80
N SER A 462 -34.94 1.89 -11.44
CA SER A 462 -33.63 2.33 -11.94
C SER A 462 -33.52 2.17 -13.45
N TYR A 463 -34.00 1.06 -14.02
CA TYR A 463 -34.00 0.81 -15.46
C TYR A 463 -34.97 1.74 -16.19
N LYS A 464 -36.16 1.93 -15.63
CA LYS A 464 -37.16 2.85 -16.20
C LYS A 464 -36.70 4.30 -16.22
N LEU A 465 -35.89 4.69 -15.24
CA LEU A 465 -35.27 6.02 -15.23
C LEU A 465 -34.42 6.26 -16.49
N PHE A 466 -33.55 5.29 -16.83
CA PHE A 466 -32.74 5.39 -18.07
C PHE A 466 -33.62 5.41 -19.31
N GLN A 467 -34.66 4.59 -19.38
CA GLN A 467 -35.58 4.54 -20.48
C GLN A 467 -36.27 5.92 -20.71
N PHE A 468 -36.76 6.53 -19.63
CA PHE A 468 -37.35 7.86 -19.69
C PHE A 468 -36.36 8.96 -20.07
N MET A 469 -35.11 8.86 -19.61
CA MET A 469 -34.05 9.80 -19.99
C MET A 469 -33.75 9.71 -21.48
N ILE A 470 -33.69 8.49 -22.04
CA ILE A 470 -33.48 8.26 -23.47
C ILE A 470 -34.68 8.80 -24.30
N GLU A 471 -35.91 8.49 -23.86
CA GLU A 471 -37.13 8.99 -24.53
C GLU A 471 -37.23 10.51 -24.53
N GLU A 472 -36.73 11.19 -23.51
CA GLU A 472 -36.71 12.65 -23.41
C GLU A 472 -35.43 13.28 -24.03
N GLY A 473 -34.50 12.47 -24.58
CA GLY A 473 -33.33 12.95 -25.32
C GLY A 473 -32.21 13.51 -24.41
N VAL A 474 -32.05 12.96 -23.21
CA VAL A 474 -30.95 13.35 -22.33
C VAL A 474 -29.62 12.86 -22.90
N SER A 475 -28.68 13.76 -23.13
CA SER A 475 -27.38 13.45 -23.71
C SER A 475 -26.61 12.42 -22.88
N GLY A 476 -26.03 11.39 -23.52
CA GLY A 476 -25.23 10.35 -22.87
C GLY A 476 -26.02 9.28 -22.08
N SER A 477 -27.35 9.38 -22.05
CA SER A 477 -28.19 8.38 -21.36
C SER A 477 -28.17 7.02 -22.04
N ASP A 478 -28.07 6.98 -23.37
CA ASP A 478 -27.98 5.75 -24.16
C ASP A 478 -26.71 4.97 -23.85
N ASP A 479 -25.55 5.65 -23.88
CA ASP A 479 -24.24 5.05 -23.55
C ASP A 479 -24.19 4.59 -22.11
N SER A 480 -24.73 5.37 -21.18
CA SER A 480 -24.80 5.03 -19.77
C SER A 480 -25.69 3.81 -19.50
N TYR A 481 -26.81 3.70 -20.23
CA TYR A 481 -27.70 2.54 -20.13
C TYR A 481 -27.06 1.27 -20.73
N LYS A 482 -26.39 1.40 -21.89
CA LYS A 482 -25.58 0.34 -22.48
C LYS A 482 -24.50 -0.16 -21.52
N TYR A 483 -23.79 0.78 -20.89
CA TYR A 483 -22.77 0.46 -19.90
C TYR A 483 -23.35 -0.28 -18.68
N LEU A 484 -24.49 0.19 -18.14
CA LEU A 484 -25.21 -0.47 -17.06
C LEU A 484 -25.55 -1.92 -17.41
N LEU A 485 -26.13 -2.16 -18.58
CA LEU A 485 -26.59 -3.50 -19.00
C LEU A 485 -25.42 -4.48 -19.20
N ASN A 486 -24.22 -4.00 -19.49
CA ASN A 486 -23.01 -4.82 -19.52
C ASN A 486 -22.48 -5.22 -18.12
N LEU A 487 -22.79 -4.43 -17.10
CA LEU A 487 -22.23 -4.61 -15.74
C LEU A 487 -23.13 -5.43 -14.82
N ILE A 488 -24.39 -5.61 -15.14
CA ILE A 488 -25.37 -6.26 -14.26
C ILE A 488 -25.54 -7.73 -14.60
N ASP A 489 -26.02 -8.48 -13.60
CA ASP A 489 -26.43 -9.87 -13.77
C ASP A 489 -27.85 -9.92 -14.35
N LEU A 490 -27.98 -10.31 -15.61
CA LEU A 490 -29.26 -10.38 -16.33
C LEU A 490 -30.28 -11.34 -15.68
N GLU A 491 -29.88 -12.27 -14.83
CA GLU A 491 -30.79 -13.13 -14.07
C GLU A 491 -31.55 -12.38 -12.97
N LYS A 492 -30.97 -11.29 -12.45
CA LYS A 492 -31.57 -10.42 -11.44
C LYS A 492 -32.48 -9.33 -11.99
N VAL A 493 -32.37 -9.04 -13.29
CA VAL A 493 -33.19 -8.02 -13.94
C VAL A 493 -34.65 -8.46 -14.05
N PRO A 494 -35.62 -7.63 -13.61
CA PRO A 494 -37.03 -7.97 -13.73
C PRO A 494 -37.46 -8.25 -15.17
N PRO A 495 -38.23 -9.33 -15.45
CA PRO A 495 -38.64 -9.69 -16.82
C PRO A 495 -39.43 -8.59 -17.53
N ALA A 496 -40.14 -7.74 -16.79
CA ALA A 496 -40.88 -6.60 -17.36
C ALA A 496 -39.98 -5.63 -18.14
N ILE A 497 -38.72 -5.46 -17.65
CA ILE A 497 -37.73 -4.61 -18.34
C ILE A 497 -37.40 -5.15 -19.73
N GLY A 498 -37.39 -6.48 -19.94
CA GLY A 498 -37.19 -7.09 -21.27
C GLY A 498 -38.30 -6.70 -22.27
N VAL A 499 -39.52 -6.52 -21.78
CA VAL A 499 -40.62 -6.02 -22.66
C VAL A 499 -40.39 -4.56 -23.00
N ASP A 500 -40.01 -3.73 -22.03
CA ASP A 500 -39.78 -2.31 -22.23
C ASP A 500 -38.59 -2.08 -23.19
N LEU A 501 -37.53 -2.90 -23.12
CA LEU A 501 -36.36 -2.83 -23.98
C LEU A 501 -36.65 -3.03 -25.48
N ARG A 502 -37.78 -3.63 -25.84
CA ARG A 502 -38.18 -3.79 -27.28
C ARG A 502 -38.37 -2.46 -27.98
N SER A 503 -38.82 -1.43 -27.27
CA SER A 503 -39.00 -0.10 -27.83
C SER A 503 -37.70 0.55 -28.30
N PHE A 504 -36.54 0.03 -27.84
CA PHE A 504 -35.22 0.52 -28.18
C PHE A 504 -34.50 -0.29 -29.27
N LYS A 505 -35.20 -1.24 -29.95
CA LYS A 505 -34.60 -2.02 -31.06
C LYS A 505 -34.13 -1.17 -32.24
N GLU A 506 -34.78 -0.05 -32.48
CA GLU A 506 -34.44 0.90 -33.57
C GLU A 506 -33.53 2.04 -33.07
N ASN A 507 -33.13 2.02 -31.78
CA ASN A 507 -32.21 3.03 -31.26
C ASN A 507 -30.79 2.80 -31.82
N PRO A 508 -30.12 3.81 -32.37
CA PRO A 508 -28.82 3.64 -33.03
C PRO A 508 -27.69 3.19 -32.12
N VAL A 509 -27.78 3.43 -30.82
CA VAL A 509 -26.75 3.03 -29.81
C VAL A 509 -27.08 1.69 -29.18
N LEU A 510 -28.36 1.43 -28.89
CA LEU A 510 -28.83 0.29 -28.13
C LEU A 510 -29.30 -0.90 -28.99
N GLY A 511 -29.81 -0.67 -30.19
CA GLY A 511 -30.52 -1.69 -30.98
C GLY A 511 -29.68 -2.94 -31.25
N ASP A 512 -28.53 -2.78 -31.90
CA ASP A 512 -27.61 -3.88 -32.20
C ASP A 512 -27.05 -4.52 -30.93
N PHE A 513 -26.68 -3.71 -29.96
CA PHE A 513 -26.19 -4.15 -28.67
C PHE A 513 -27.19 -5.02 -27.89
N LEU A 514 -28.45 -4.58 -27.81
CA LEU A 514 -29.50 -5.34 -27.12
C LEU A 514 -29.79 -6.66 -27.84
N SER A 515 -29.78 -6.65 -29.17
CA SER A 515 -29.98 -7.84 -29.98
C SER A 515 -28.86 -8.86 -29.75
N GLU A 516 -27.61 -8.44 -29.67
CA GLU A 516 -26.46 -9.29 -29.38
C GLU A 516 -26.49 -9.82 -27.94
N LEU A 517 -26.61 -8.91 -26.94
CA LEU A 517 -26.59 -9.24 -25.52
C LEU A 517 -27.71 -10.22 -25.12
N LEU A 518 -28.94 -10.00 -25.63
CA LEU A 518 -30.10 -10.77 -25.23
C LEU A 518 -30.34 -12.00 -26.10
N SER A 519 -29.74 -12.13 -27.31
CA SER A 519 -29.79 -13.34 -28.11
C SER A 519 -29.01 -14.50 -27.50
N THR A 520 -27.91 -14.19 -26.85
CA THR A 520 -27.02 -15.20 -26.24
C THR A 520 -27.42 -15.58 -24.81
N SER A 521 -28.24 -14.75 -24.14
CA SER A 521 -28.64 -14.96 -22.74
C SER A 521 -29.88 -15.85 -22.61
N LYS A 522 -29.84 -16.77 -21.62
CA LYS A 522 -30.98 -17.61 -21.22
C LYS A 522 -31.84 -16.99 -20.12
N SER A 523 -31.55 -15.78 -19.68
CA SER A 523 -32.22 -15.07 -18.60
C SER A 523 -33.73 -14.83 -18.88
N LYS A 524 -34.49 -14.57 -17.81
CA LYS A 524 -35.92 -14.26 -17.93
C LYS A 524 -36.16 -12.96 -18.70
N VAL A 525 -35.28 -11.96 -18.55
CA VAL A 525 -35.34 -10.70 -19.27
C VAL A 525 -35.10 -10.89 -20.77
N ALA A 526 -34.14 -11.74 -21.16
CA ALA A 526 -33.89 -12.08 -22.55
C ALA A 526 -35.07 -12.81 -23.21
N LYS A 527 -35.65 -13.78 -22.49
CA LYS A 527 -36.89 -14.46 -22.97
C LYS A 527 -38.05 -13.50 -23.16
N ALA A 528 -38.17 -12.48 -22.28
CA ALA A 528 -39.20 -11.47 -22.39
C ALA A 528 -38.94 -10.51 -23.57
N PHE A 529 -37.69 -10.19 -23.90
CA PHE A 529 -37.29 -9.35 -25.03
C PHE A 529 -37.52 -10.05 -26.37
N ASN A 530 -37.26 -11.36 -26.46
CA ASN A 530 -37.32 -12.13 -27.72
C ASN A 530 -38.72 -12.69 -28.05
N LYS A 531 -39.68 -12.64 -27.11
CA LYS A 531 -41.08 -12.96 -27.36
C LYS A 531 -41.76 -11.88 -28.20
#